data_3779d57b0487ab4a6f5943d558776030
#
_entry.id   3779d57b0487ab4a6f5943d558776030
#
_cell.length_a   1.000
_cell.length_b   1.000
_cell.length_c   1.000
_cell.angle_alpha   90.00
_cell.angle_beta   90.00
_cell.angle_gamma   90.00
#
_symmetry.space_group_name_H-M   'P 1'
#
loop_
_entity.id
_entity.type
_entity.pdbx_description
1 polymer ?
#
loop_
_entity_poly.entity_id
_entity_poly.type
_entity_poly.pdbx_seq_one_letter_code
_entity_poly.pdbx_strand_id
1 'polypeptide(L)'
;KENIPSEGAVIIAPNHCNTLMDALVILRAFKDESVFGARADIFNKSFIAKIMTYIRILPMVRQRDGLRNVLKNNETQEIIVETLENKVRFCMYPEGRHRPAHSLQSLGKGTFRAALAANAKFGDKMPVYIVPTGIEYGDYFRYRSTCLITFGEAINVTEFVKALNVENDVQAIEPLRKELASRMSKLITFIKDDDQLYNK
;
A
#
# COMPACT_ATOMS: atom_id res chain seq x y z
N LYS A 1 0.92 17.14 -0.64
CA LYS A 1 2.12 16.43 -0.14
C LYS A 1 2.47 16.78 1.32
N GLU A 2 1.89 17.82 1.85
CA GLU A 2 2.11 18.32 3.22
C GLU A 2 1.83 17.25 4.29
N ASN A 3 0.92 16.33 4.00
CA ASN A 3 0.53 15.24 4.89
C ASN A 3 1.50 14.03 4.87
N ILE A 4 2.59 14.10 4.09
CA ILE A 4 3.57 13.03 4.04
C ILE A 4 4.68 13.37 5.03
N PRO A 5 4.94 12.51 6.04
CA PRO A 5 6.01 12.73 6.99
C PRO A 5 7.37 12.88 6.28
N SER A 6 8.14 13.87 6.69
CA SER A 6 9.51 14.10 6.20
C SER A 6 10.51 13.14 6.84
N GLU A 7 10.21 12.67 8.05
CA GLU A 7 11.02 11.75 8.83
C GLU A 7 10.23 10.50 9.20
N GLY A 8 10.95 9.42 9.50
CA GLY A 8 10.36 8.13 9.82
C GLY A 8 10.24 7.19 8.64
N ALA A 9 9.73 6.01 8.91
CA ALA A 9 9.46 4.97 7.92
C ALA A 9 8.07 5.16 7.32
N VAL A 10 7.95 5.32 6.01
CA VAL A 10 6.70 5.70 5.37
C VAL A 10 6.22 4.62 4.40
N ILE A 11 5.03 4.11 4.67
CA ILE A 11 4.27 3.25 3.74
C ILE A 11 3.20 4.10 3.07
N ILE A 12 3.27 4.25 1.75
CA ILE A 12 2.21 4.86 0.95
C ILE A 12 1.17 3.80 0.64
N ALA A 13 -0.09 4.05 1.00
CA ALA A 13 -1.19 3.09 0.89
C ALA A 13 -2.30 3.63 -0.04
N PRO A 14 -2.15 3.52 -1.37
CA PRO A 14 -3.16 3.99 -2.31
C PRO A 14 -4.25 2.94 -2.57
N ASN A 15 -5.43 3.40 -3.02
CA ASN A 15 -6.39 2.53 -3.68
C ASN A 15 -5.84 2.04 -5.03
N HIS A 16 -6.40 0.95 -5.57
CA HIS A 16 -5.87 0.30 -6.76
C HIS A 16 -6.93 0.15 -7.86
N CYS A 17 -6.94 1.09 -8.79
CA CYS A 17 -7.99 1.18 -9.80
C CYS A 17 -7.50 1.01 -11.24
N ASN A 18 -6.20 1.22 -11.55
CA ASN A 18 -5.67 1.18 -12.92
C ASN A 18 -4.30 0.49 -13.06
N THR A 19 -4.17 -0.67 -12.44
CA THR A 19 -3.03 -1.59 -12.62
C THR A 19 -1.65 -0.88 -12.55
N LEU A 20 -0.85 -0.97 -13.63
CA LEU A 20 0.48 -0.37 -13.72
C LEU A 20 0.45 1.16 -13.70
N MET A 21 -0.62 1.77 -14.22
CA MET A 21 -0.75 3.22 -14.25
C MET A 21 -0.75 3.82 -12.85
N ASP A 22 -1.34 3.14 -11.86
CA ASP A 22 -1.33 3.59 -10.46
C ASP A 22 0.09 3.69 -9.92
N ALA A 23 0.97 2.74 -10.25
CA ALA A 23 2.38 2.79 -9.87
C ALA A 23 3.12 3.94 -10.57
N LEU A 24 2.87 4.15 -11.86
CA LEU A 24 3.53 5.21 -12.65
C LEU A 24 3.12 6.61 -12.18
N VAL A 25 1.85 6.83 -11.82
CA VAL A 25 1.41 8.13 -11.32
C VAL A 25 1.96 8.42 -9.90
N ILE A 26 2.08 7.41 -9.04
CA ILE A 26 2.75 7.54 -7.74
C ILE A 26 4.24 7.87 -7.94
N LEU A 27 4.95 7.15 -8.82
CA LEU A 27 6.35 7.46 -9.17
C LEU A 27 6.50 8.91 -9.65
N ARG A 28 5.59 9.36 -10.52
CA ARG A 28 5.60 10.75 -11.01
C ARG A 28 5.32 11.78 -9.92
N ALA A 29 4.53 11.41 -8.92
CA ALA A 29 4.21 12.27 -7.78
C ALA A 29 5.41 12.47 -6.83
N PHE A 30 6.26 11.46 -6.70
CA PHE A 30 7.49 11.55 -5.89
C PHE A 30 8.69 11.85 -6.80
N LYS A 31 9.50 12.84 -6.41
CA LYS A 31 10.80 13.07 -7.04
C LYS A 31 11.86 12.12 -6.52
N ASP A 32 11.61 11.61 -5.32
CA ASP A 32 12.52 10.77 -4.57
C ASP A 32 12.29 9.29 -4.89
N GLU A 33 13.17 8.46 -4.34
CA GLU A 33 13.10 7.01 -4.48
C GLU A 33 11.90 6.44 -3.72
N SER A 34 11.12 5.63 -4.41
CA SER A 34 10.04 4.84 -3.84
C SER A 34 10.09 3.44 -4.39
N VAL A 35 9.83 2.44 -3.54
CA VAL A 35 9.78 1.03 -3.90
C VAL A 35 8.34 0.56 -3.87
N PHE A 36 7.97 -0.28 -4.82
CA PHE A 36 6.61 -0.82 -4.96
C PHE A 36 6.59 -2.32 -4.77
N GLY A 37 5.49 -2.82 -4.20
CA GLY A 37 5.20 -4.24 -4.18
C GLY A 37 4.19 -4.63 -5.27
N ALA A 38 4.54 -5.56 -6.14
CA ALA A 38 3.62 -6.15 -7.12
C ALA A 38 3.62 -7.67 -7.03
N ARG A 39 2.58 -8.30 -7.58
CA ARG A 39 2.44 -9.75 -7.56
C ARG A 39 3.63 -10.45 -8.22
N ALA A 40 4.16 -11.48 -7.58
CA ALA A 40 5.33 -12.23 -8.05
C ALA A 40 5.09 -12.92 -9.40
N ASP A 41 3.86 -13.32 -9.73
CA ASP A 41 3.53 -13.96 -11.01
C ASP A 41 3.75 -13.05 -12.24
N ILE A 42 3.74 -11.73 -12.06
CA ILE A 42 4.04 -10.77 -13.14
C ILE A 42 5.50 -10.88 -13.58
N PHE A 43 6.38 -11.33 -12.69
CA PHE A 43 7.83 -11.45 -12.94
C PHE A 43 8.24 -12.74 -13.68
N ASN A 44 7.32 -13.62 -14.03
CA ASN A 44 7.62 -14.89 -14.70
C ASN A 44 8.26 -14.74 -16.08
N LYS A 45 8.10 -13.56 -16.74
CA LYS A 45 8.75 -13.26 -18.01
C LYS A 45 9.99 -12.41 -17.78
N SER A 46 11.17 -12.91 -18.18
CA SER A 46 12.48 -12.27 -17.95
C SER A 46 12.55 -10.80 -18.38
N PHE A 47 11.94 -10.44 -19.53
CA PHE A 47 11.92 -9.06 -20.00
C PHE A 47 11.06 -8.16 -19.10
N ILE A 48 9.88 -8.63 -18.69
CA ILE A 48 9.00 -7.89 -17.78
C ILE A 48 9.66 -7.76 -16.40
N ALA A 49 10.29 -8.82 -15.90
CA ALA A 49 11.02 -8.77 -14.64
C ALA A 49 12.10 -7.67 -14.64
N LYS A 50 12.89 -7.54 -15.72
CA LYS A 50 13.90 -6.49 -15.84
C LYS A 50 13.30 -5.08 -15.81
N ILE A 51 12.19 -4.85 -16.53
CA ILE A 51 11.48 -3.56 -16.52
C ILE A 51 10.95 -3.27 -15.11
N MET A 52 10.30 -4.23 -14.46
CA MET A 52 9.74 -4.07 -13.12
C MET A 52 10.84 -3.74 -12.10
N THR A 53 11.96 -4.45 -12.15
CA THR A 53 13.12 -4.16 -11.29
C THR A 53 13.69 -2.77 -11.56
N TYR A 54 13.80 -2.36 -12.83
CA TYR A 54 14.28 -1.03 -13.20
C TYR A 54 13.41 0.09 -12.61
N ILE A 55 12.10 -0.08 -12.62
CA ILE A 55 11.14 0.86 -12.00
C ILE A 55 10.91 0.58 -10.50
N ARG A 56 11.79 -0.21 -9.87
CA ARG A 56 11.80 -0.52 -8.42
C ARG A 56 10.52 -1.17 -7.90
N ILE A 57 9.95 -2.04 -8.70
CA ILE A 57 8.83 -2.90 -8.29
C ILE A 57 9.40 -4.24 -7.84
N LEU A 58 9.13 -4.60 -6.58
CA LEU A 58 9.53 -5.87 -5.97
C LEU A 58 8.43 -6.93 -6.09
N PRO A 59 8.81 -8.21 -6.33
CA PRO A 59 7.84 -9.30 -6.34
C PRO A 59 7.31 -9.61 -4.95
N MET A 60 5.98 -9.56 -4.79
CA MET A 60 5.25 -9.88 -3.57
C MET A 60 4.53 -11.22 -3.72
N VAL A 61 4.78 -12.16 -2.82
CA VAL A 61 4.12 -13.46 -2.81
C VAL A 61 2.84 -13.42 -1.98
N ARG A 62 1.74 -14.01 -2.47
CA ARG A 62 0.46 -14.07 -1.75
C ARG A 62 0.39 -15.32 -0.86
N GLN A 63 -0.20 -15.19 0.32
CA GLN A 63 -0.43 -16.31 1.25
C GLN A 63 -1.30 -17.45 0.68
N ARG A 64 -2.07 -17.19 -0.39
CA ARG A 64 -2.97 -18.17 -1.01
C ARG A 64 -2.27 -19.26 -1.83
N ASP A 65 -0.96 -19.12 -2.07
CA ASP A 65 -0.24 -19.97 -3.02
C ASP A 65 0.42 -21.22 -2.37
N GLY A 66 0.06 -21.57 -1.12
CA GLY A 66 0.46 -22.81 -0.43
C GLY A 66 1.63 -22.66 0.58
N LEU A 67 1.88 -23.74 1.34
CA LEU A 67 2.87 -23.79 2.45
C LEU A 67 4.32 -23.45 2.05
N ARG A 68 4.73 -23.73 0.81
CA ARG A 68 6.05 -23.35 0.27
C ARG A 68 6.28 -21.83 0.23
N ASN A 69 5.20 -21.05 0.30
CA ASN A 69 5.26 -19.61 0.17
C ASN A 69 5.31 -18.87 1.52
N VAL A 70 5.22 -19.57 2.64
CA VAL A 70 5.38 -18.97 3.98
C VAL A 70 6.80 -18.43 4.17
N LEU A 71 7.81 -19.19 3.73
CA LEU A 71 9.22 -18.74 3.79
C LEU A 71 9.45 -17.51 2.88
N LYS A 72 8.92 -17.54 1.66
CA LYS A 72 9.00 -16.39 0.74
C LYS A 72 8.23 -15.15 1.23
N ASN A 73 7.16 -15.34 2.00
CA ASN A 73 6.47 -14.23 2.64
C ASN A 73 7.32 -13.55 3.71
N ASN A 74 8.08 -14.33 4.48
CA ASN A 74 9.00 -13.79 5.48
C ASN A 74 10.14 -13.01 4.80
N GLU A 75 10.76 -13.57 3.75
CA GLU A 75 11.77 -12.87 2.94
C GLU A 75 11.24 -11.56 2.36
N THR A 76 10.01 -11.58 1.82
CA THR A 76 9.38 -10.37 1.29
C THR A 76 9.13 -9.33 2.38
N GLN A 77 8.70 -9.76 3.55
CA GLN A 77 8.47 -8.87 4.69
C GLN A 77 9.78 -8.28 5.21
N GLU A 78 10.86 -9.06 5.25
CA GLU A 78 12.20 -8.59 5.60
C GLU A 78 12.68 -7.50 4.64
N ILE A 79 12.54 -7.70 3.33
CA ILE A 79 12.90 -6.69 2.31
C ILE A 79 12.11 -5.39 2.51
N ILE A 80 10.81 -5.47 2.81
CA ILE A 80 10.00 -4.28 3.08
C ILE A 80 10.53 -3.54 4.31
N VAL A 81 10.77 -4.28 5.41
CA VAL A 81 11.26 -3.72 6.66
C VAL A 81 12.64 -3.08 6.47
N GLU A 82 13.55 -3.74 5.76
CA GLU A 82 14.86 -3.19 5.42
C GLU A 82 14.76 -1.92 4.55
N THR A 83 13.88 -1.93 3.56
CA THR A 83 13.61 -0.74 2.73
C THR A 83 13.14 0.44 3.58
N LEU A 84 12.23 0.20 4.51
CA LEU A 84 11.71 1.21 5.43
C LEU A 84 12.77 1.69 6.43
N GLU A 85 13.62 0.80 6.92
CA GLU A 85 14.74 1.12 7.83
C GLU A 85 15.74 2.07 7.16
N ASN A 86 15.96 1.89 5.85
CA ASN A 86 16.79 2.79 5.04
C ASN A 86 16.07 4.10 4.64
N LYS A 87 14.92 4.40 5.24
CA LYS A 87 14.09 5.60 4.97
C LYS A 87 13.62 5.71 3.52
N VAL A 88 13.62 4.62 2.77
CA VAL A 88 13.03 4.57 1.44
C VAL A 88 11.53 4.30 1.58
N ARG A 89 10.71 5.13 0.93
CA ARG A 89 9.25 4.98 0.95
C ARG A 89 8.84 3.68 0.25
N PHE A 90 7.97 2.94 0.89
CA PHE A 90 7.40 1.73 0.31
C PHE A 90 5.94 1.96 -0.07
N CYS A 91 5.59 1.73 -1.34
CA CYS A 91 4.22 1.84 -1.81
C CYS A 91 3.58 0.46 -1.89
N MET A 92 2.47 0.27 -1.20
CA MET A 92 1.77 -1.00 -1.10
C MET A 92 0.27 -0.79 -1.21
N TYR A 93 -0.35 -1.44 -2.21
CA TYR A 93 -1.79 -1.36 -2.44
C TYR A 93 -2.53 -2.28 -1.47
N PRO A 94 -3.22 -1.74 -0.44
CA PRO A 94 -3.82 -2.57 0.60
C PRO A 94 -4.98 -3.43 0.10
N GLU A 95 -5.62 -3.08 -1.00
CA GLU A 95 -6.68 -3.88 -1.64
C GLU A 95 -6.15 -5.20 -2.24
N GLY A 96 -4.87 -5.25 -2.61
CA GLY A 96 -4.21 -6.44 -3.17
C GLY A 96 -4.72 -6.90 -4.54
N ARG A 97 -5.65 -6.18 -5.14
CA ARG A 97 -6.18 -6.36 -6.51
C ARG A 97 -6.68 -5.01 -7.04
N HIS A 98 -6.62 -4.83 -8.34
CA HIS A 98 -7.15 -3.63 -8.98
C HIS A 98 -8.60 -3.83 -9.44
N ARG A 99 -9.38 -2.76 -9.44
CA ARG A 99 -10.72 -2.68 -10.01
C ARG A 99 -11.01 -1.23 -10.44
N PRO A 100 -11.37 -1.00 -11.72
CA PRO A 100 -11.74 0.34 -12.20
C PRO A 100 -13.15 0.70 -11.70
N ALA A 101 -13.23 1.17 -10.46
CA ALA A 101 -14.49 1.54 -9.82
C ALA A 101 -14.28 2.65 -8.79
N HIS A 102 -15.27 3.52 -8.63
CA HIS A 102 -15.31 4.56 -7.61
C HIS A 102 -15.76 3.99 -6.25
N SER A 103 -15.06 2.97 -5.79
CA SER A 103 -15.30 2.34 -4.50
C SER A 103 -14.01 1.79 -3.93
N LEU A 104 -13.94 1.68 -2.61
CA LEU A 104 -12.83 1.04 -1.92
C LEU A 104 -13.13 -0.44 -1.74
N GLN A 105 -12.21 -1.29 -2.16
CA GLN A 105 -12.31 -2.73 -1.93
C GLN A 105 -11.89 -3.08 -0.49
N SER A 106 -12.19 -4.30 -0.06
CA SER A 106 -11.74 -4.77 1.26
C SER A 106 -10.22 -4.76 1.34
N LEU A 107 -9.67 -4.17 2.40
CA LEU A 107 -8.22 -4.08 2.59
C LEU A 107 -7.69 -5.43 3.11
N GLY A 108 -6.62 -5.91 2.50
CA GLY A 108 -5.87 -7.09 2.95
C GLY A 108 -5.01 -6.81 4.17
N LYS A 109 -4.46 -7.85 4.77
CA LYS A 109 -3.63 -7.73 5.99
C LYS A 109 -2.16 -7.41 5.72
N GLY A 110 -1.71 -7.43 4.46
CA GLY A 110 -0.29 -7.32 4.09
C GLY A 110 0.35 -6.02 4.54
N THR A 111 -0.28 -4.90 4.22
CA THR A 111 0.20 -3.55 4.57
C THR A 111 0.34 -3.38 6.09
N PHE A 112 -0.62 -3.86 6.85
CA PHE A 112 -0.61 -3.74 8.32
C PHE A 112 0.47 -4.63 8.95
N ARG A 113 0.65 -5.85 8.43
CA ARG A 113 1.72 -6.74 8.89
C ARG A 113 3.10 -6.13 8.64
N ALA A 114 3.32 -5.55 7.46
CA ALA A 114 4.57 -4.88 7.14
C ALA A 114 4.83 -3.68 8.06
N ALA A 115 3.81 -2.86 8.31
CA ALA A 115 3.91 -1.73 9.22
C ALA A 115 4.19 -2.14 10.67
N LEU A 116 3.49 -3.17 11.16
CA LEU A 116 3.69 -3.67 12.53
C LEU A 116 5.05 -4.35 12.69
N ALA A 117 5.53 -5.11 11.71
CA ALA A 117 6.87 -5.69 11.74
C ALA A 117 7.97 -4.62 11.74
N ALA A 118 7.80 -3.56 10.95
CA ALA A 118 8.70 -2.41 10.97
C ALA A 118 8.67 -1.71 12.34
N ASN A 119 7.47 -1.51 12.89
CA ASN A 119 7.29 -0.92 14.21
C ASN A 119 7.94 -1.77 15.31
N ALA A 120 7.79 -3.09 15.28
CA ALA A 120 8.43 -4.00 16.24
C ALA A 120 9.96 -3.98 16.13
N LYS A 121 10.51 -3.81 14.92
CA LYS A 121 11.97 -3.80 14.70
C LYS A 121 12.63 -2.49 15.14
N PHE A 122 12.00 -1.34 14.85
CA PHE A 122 12.64 -0.03 15.03
C PHE A 122 11.72 1.11 15.47
N GLY A 123 10.45 0.84 15.83
CA GLY A 123 9.47 1.85 16.18
C GLY A 123 9.87 2.76 17.35
N ASP A 124 10.71 2.28 18.26
CA ASP A 124 11.23 3.09 19.37
C ASP A 124 12.28 4.11 18.93
N LYS A 125 12.97 3.86 17.82
CA LYS A 125 14.03 4.73 17.27
C LYS A 125 13.52 5.61 16.14
N MET A 126 12.56 5.11 15.38
CA MET A 126 12.05 5.78 14.19
C MET A 126 10.57 5.44 14.03
N PRO A 127 9.67 6.45 14.06
CA PRO A 127 8.24 6.20 13.92
C PRO A 127 7.88 5.62 12.56
N VAL A 128 6.86 4.77 12.55
CA VAL A 128 6.33 4.14 11.33
C VAL A 128 5.00 4.78 10.97
N TYR A 129 4.83 5.16 9.71
CA TYR A 129 3.65 5.82 9.20
C TYR A 129 3.01 5.04 8.06
N ILE A 130 1.67 5.03 8.01
CA ILE A 130 0.89 4.66 6.84
C ILE A 130 0.22 5.93 6.33
N VAL A 131 0.48 6.29 5.06
CA VAL A 131 -0.14 7.44 4.40
C VAL A 131 -1.29 6.98 3.53
N PRO A 132 -2.54 7.23 3.93
CA PRO A 132 -3.70 6.96 3.09
C PRO A 132 -3.59 7.78 1.81
N THR A 133 -3.81 7.17 0.67
CA THR A 133 -3.66 7.85 -0.62
C THR A 133 -4.84 7.54 -1.52
N GLY A 134 -5.46 8.56 -2.07
CA GLY A 134 -6.52 8.45 -3.07
C GLY A 134 -5.96 8.66 -4.47
N ILE A 135 -6.27 7.76 -5.40
CA ILE A 135 -5.99 7.91 -6.82
C ILE A 135 -7.33 7.89 -7.55
N GLU A 136 -7.60 8.95 -8.32
CA GLU A 136 -8.81 9.07 -9.12
C GLU A 136 -8.46 9.41 -10.57
N TYR A 137 -9.12 8.75 -11.49
CA TYR A 137 -9.01 9.01 -12.92
C TYR A 137 -10.31 9.62 -13.44
N GLY A 138 -10.20 10.64 -14.28
CA GLY A 138 -11.37 11.17 -14.98
C GLY A 138 -11.99 10.16 -15.95
N ASP A 139 -11.15 9.28 -16.51
CA ASP A 139 -11.56 8.12 -17.31
C ASP A 139 -10.46 7.06 -17.21
N TYR A 140 -10.78 5.83 -16.86
CA TYR A 140 -9.83 4.73 -16.66
C TYR A 140 -9.20 4.22 -17.96
N PHE A 141 -9.87 4.43 -19.10
CA PHE A 141 -9.51 3.80 -20.37
C PHE A 141 -9.10 4.83 -21.43
N ARG A 142 -9.41 6.11 -21.21
CA ARG A 142 -9.13 7.17 -22.20
C ARG A 142 -7.68 7.61 -22.14
N TYR A 143 -7.03 7.64 -23.29
CA TYR A 143 -5.71 8.25 -23.43
C TYR A 143 -5.77 9.76 -23.09
N ARG A 144 -4.76 10.26 -22.38
CA ARG A 144 -4.68 11.65 -21.88
C ARG A 144 -5.81 12.02 -20.89
N SER A 145 -6.34 11.05 -20.17
CA SER A 145 -7.21 11.33 -19.03
C SER A 145 -6.47 12.04 -17.90
N THR A 146 -7.20 12.81 -17.11
CA THR A 146 -6.67 13.42 -15.88
C THR A 146 -6.54 12.37 -14.78
N CYS A 147 -5.52 12.56 -13.92
CA CYS A 147 -5.36 11.76 -12.70
C CYS A 147 -5.13 12.70 -11.52
N LEU A 148 -5.93 12.54 -10.48
CA LEU A 148 -5.78 13.23 -9.21
C LEU A 148 -5.19 12.26 -8.19
N ILE A 149 -4.14 12.72 -7.47
CA ILE A 149 -3.57 11.99 -6.34
C ILE A 149 -3.72 12.85 -5.10
N THR A 150 -4.41 12.32 -4.10
CA THR A 150 -4.63 12.98 -2.82
C THR A 150 -3.96 12.19 -1.70
N PHE A 151 -3.03 12.82 -0.99
CA PHE A 151 -2.40 12.24 0.20
C PHE A 151 -3.15 12.70 1.44
N GLY A 152 -3.74 11.76 2.17
CA GLY A 152 -4.42 12.02 3.43
C GLY A 152 -3.44 12.14 4.59
N GLU A 153 -3.97 12.49 5.75
CA GLU A 153 -3.19 12.57 6.99
C GLU A 153 -2.62 11.21 7.35
N ALA A 154 -1.32 11.17 7.64
CA ALA A 154 -0.61 9.95 7.98
C ALA A 154 -1.11 9.33 9.29
N ILE A 155 -1.21 8.02 9.33
CA ILE A 155 -1.45 7.25 10.56
C ILE A 155 -0.09 6.95 11.17
N ASN A 156 0.20 7.49 12.34
CA ASN A 156 1.37 7.13 13.13
C ASN A 156 1.12 5.75 13.76
N VAL A 157 1.65 4.70 13.16
CA VAL A 157 1.45 3.31 13.62
C VAL A 157 2.05 3.11 15.01
N THR A 158 3.19 3.73 15.28
CA THR A 158 3.89 3.61 16.57
C THR A 158 3.04 4.15 17.71
N GLU A 159 2.48 5.33 17.55
CA GLU A 159 1.57 5.91 18.55
C GLU A 159 0.23 5.18 18.60
N PHE A 160 -0.29 4.77 17.45
CA PHE A 160 -1.55 4.06 17.35
C PHE A 160 -1.51 2.74 18.14
N VAL A 161 -0.43 1.95 17.98
CA VAL A 161 -0.25 0.68 18.71
C VAL A 161 -0.08 0.94 20.21
N LYS A 162 0.70 1.96 20.59
CA LYS A 162 0.85 2.35 22.01
C LYS A 162 -0.49 2.74 22.64
N ALA A 163 -1.32 3.49 21.91
CA ALA A 163 -2.63 3.94 22.41
C ALA A 163 -3.64 2.79 22.56
N LEU A 164 -3.55 1.75 21.72
CA LEU A 164 -4.42 0.59 21.80
C LEU A 164 -4.12 -0.31 23.01
N ASN A 165 -2.91 -0.22 23.58
CA ASN A 165 -2.45 -1.03 24.71
C ASN A 165 -2.78 -2.54 24.53
N VAL A 166 -2.50 -3.07 23.32
CA VAL A 166 -2.78 -4.46 22.97
C VAL A 166 -1.61 -5.36 23.35
N GLU A 167 -1.93 -6.58 23.82
CA GLU A 167 -0.91 -7.57 24.19
C GLU A 167 -0.16 -8.16 23.01
N ASN A 168 -0.76 -8.10 21.80
CA ASN A 168 -0.19 -8.69 20.61
C ASN A 168 -0.45 -7.78 19.39
N ASP A 169 0.58 -7.55 18.57
CA ASP A 169 0.52 -6.77 17.33
C ASP A 169 -0.60 -7.24 16.37
N VAL A 170 -0.94 -8.53 16.39
CA VAL A 170 -2.02 -9.08 15.54
C VAL A 170 -3.37 -8.44 15.86
N GLN A 171 -3.60 -8.05 17.12
CA GLN A 171 -4.83 -7.39 17.56
C GLN A 171 -4.93 -5.95 17.01
N ALA A 172 -3.81 -5.31 16.67
CA ALA A 172 -3.79 -3.97 16.09
C ALA A 172 -4.17 -3.95 14.60
N ILE A 173 -4.12 -5.10 13.90
CA ILE A 173 -4.39 -5.18 12.46
C ILE A 173 -5.80 -4.68 12.12
N GLU A 174 -6.81 -5.13 12.84
CA GLU A 174 -8.20 -4.79 12.53
C GLU A 174 -8.55 -3.33 12.83
N PRO A 175 -8.15 -2.75 13.97
CA PRO A 175 -8.28 -1.32 14.20
C PRO A 175 -7.56 -0.46 13.18
N LEU A 176 -6.29 -0.77 12.82
CA LEU A 176 -5.54 -0.06 11.78
C LEU A 176 -6.21 -0.16 10.41
N ARG A 177 -6.78 -1.33 10.09
CA ARG A 177 -7.50 -1.54 8.83
C ARG A 177 -8.73 -0.65 8.72
N LYS A 178 -9.51 -0.57 9.79
CA LYS A 178 -10.70 0.29 9.87
C LYS A 178 -10.32 1.77 9.74
N GLU A 179 -9.28 2.18 10.45
CA GLU A 179 -8.78 3.56 10.41
C GLU A 179 -8.29 3.93 9.01
N LEU A 180 -7.47 3.08 8.39
CA LEU A 180 -7.00 3.30 7.02
C LEU A 180 -8.17 3.37 6.03
N ALA A 181 -9.12 2.45 6.10
CA ALA A 181 -10.29 2.43 5.21
C ALA A 181 -11.13 3.70 5.38
N SER A 182 -11.34 4.15 6.62
CA SER A 182 -12.08 5.39 6.92
C SER A 182 -11.39 6.62 6.33
N ARG A 183 -10.05 6.72 6.43
CA ARG A 183 -9.30 7.84 5.85
C ARG A 183 -9.29 7.77 4.33
N MET A 184 -9.06 6.59 3.75
CA MET A 184 -9.01 6.41 2.29
C MET A 184 -10.34 6.73 1.62
N SER A 185 -11.47 6.32 2.20
CA SER A 185 -12.81 6.59 1.64
C SER A 185 -13.15 8.09 1.53
N LYS A 186 -12.48 8.94 2.30
CA LYS A 186 -12.62 10.41 2.24
C LYS A 186 -11.75 11.07 1.16
N LEU A 187 -10.80 10.33 0.59
CA LEU A 187 -9.83 10.84 -0.39
C LEU A 187 -10.23 10.56 -1.83
N ILE A 188 -11.27 9.78 -2.03
CA ILE A 188 -11.76 9.38 -3.35
C ILE A 188 -13.27 9.62 -3.44
N THR A 189 -13.77 9.73 -4.65
CA THR A 189 -15.22 9.65 -4.89
C THR A 189 -15.67 8.24 -4.52
N PHE A 190 -16.23 8.11 -3.32
CA PHE A 190 -16.62 6.82 -2.76
C PHE A 190 -18.10 6.56 -2.98
N ILE A 191 -18.40 5.68 -3.93
CA ILE A 191 -19.73 5.15 -4.14
C ILE A 191 -19.80 3.81 -3.44
N LYS A 192 -20.68 3.68 -2.47
CA LYS A 192 -20.86 2.41 -1.77
C LYS A 192 -21.27 1.33 -2.77
N ASP A 193 -20.40 0.35 -2.91
CA ASP A 193 -20.64 -0.80 -3.77
C ASP A 193 -21.58 -1.76 -3.04
N ASP A 194 -22.88 -1.59 -3.27
CA ASP A 194 -23.79 -2.70 -3.15
C ASP A 194 -23.89 -3.29 -4.57
N ASP A 195 -23.60 -4.56 -4.74
CA ASP A 195 -23.42 -5.30 -6.00
C ASP A 195 -24.50 -5.05 -7.09
N GLN A 196 -25.53 -4.28 -6.79
CA GLN A 196 -26.63 -3.95 -7.69
C GLN A 196 -26.43 -2.64 -8.47
N LEU A 197 -25.60 -1.70 -7.98
CA LEU A 197 -25.43 -0.38 -8.60
C LEU A 197 -24.37 -0.37 -9.71
N TYR A 198 -23.35 -1.24 -9.64
CA TYR A 198 -22.30 -1.32 -10.66
C TYR A 198 -22.58 -2.31 -11.80
N ASN A 199 -23.61 -3.15 -11.66
CA ASN A 199 -23.99 -4.12 -12.67
C ASN A 199 -25.17 -3.65 -13.56
N LYS A 200 -25.56 -2.40 -13.45
CA LYS A 200 -26.51 -1.74 -14.33
C LYS A 200 -25.84 -0.69 -15.21
#